data_c25ef183e947f6ca931909c764450cc9
#
_entry.id   c25ef183e947f6ca931909c764450cc9
#
_cell.length_a   1.000
_cell.length_b   1.000
_cell.length_c   1.000
_cell.angle_alpha   90.00
_cell.angle_beta   90.00
_cell.angle_gamma   90.00
#
_symmetry.space_group_name_H-M   'P 1'
#
loop_
_entity.id
_entity.type
_entity.pdbx_description
1 polymer ?
#
loop_
_entity_poly.entity_id
_entity_poly.type
_entity_poly.pdbx_seq_one_letter_code
_entity_poly.pdbx_strand_id
1 'polypeptide(L)'
;KVKVNTVKTIQEPVLDDEFAKDVSEFDTLEALRDHLREECKADKEKQAQKEFEYHVLEKLVEQTEFDIPPAMVDYERDRMLQEYNSNFAGGGMSLEQYINMTGATVQQFLDSLREDALLNIKKGLVLDAIAKQENVEVTDEDVDAYATKLGEGYGMSLTEIKSAVPTDNLEGGARVDKAARILYDAAIHGPAEEEKKEEAAEKTEDAAE
;
A
#
# COMPACT_ATOMS: atom_id res chain seq x y z
N LYS A 1 -35.11 -35.00 20.33
CA LYS A 1 -34.16 -35.35 21.42
C LYS A 1 -32.76 -35.06 20.90
N VAL A 2 -32.03 -34.22 21.59
CA VAL A 2 -30.61 -33.88 21.29
C VAL A 2 -29.76 -34.60 22.34
N LYS A 3 -28.69 -35.28 21.90
CA LYS A 3 -27.72 -35.93 22.79
C LYS A 3 -26.42 -35.15 22.75
N VAL A 4 -26.05 -34.53 23.87
CA VAL A 4 -24.77 -33.85 24.02
C VAL A 4 -23.71 -34.93 24.30
N ASN A 5 -22.72 -35.07 23.39
CA ASN A 5 -21.67 -36.07 23.53
C ASN A 5 -20.45 -35.55 24.31
N THR A 6 -20.16 -34.26 24.18
CA THR A 6 -19.00 -33.64 24.87
C THR A 6 -19.28 -32.17 25.11
N VAL A 7 -18.95 -31.68 26.29
CA VAL A 7 -18.88 -30.24 26.62
C VAL A 7 -17.42 -29.92 26.86
N LYS A 8 -16.87 -28.96 26.10
CA LYS A 8 -15.50 -28.50 26.29
C LYS A 8 -15.56 -27.08 26.83
N THR A 9 -14.83 -26.83 27.87
CA THR A 9 -14.60 -25.46 28.40
C THR A 9 -13.29 -24.97 27.90
N ILE A 10 -13.25 -23.76 27.35
CA ILE A 10 -12.01 -23.09 26.96
C ILE A 10 -11.43 -22.51 28.26
N GLN A 11 -10.25 -22.93 28.61
CA GLN A 11 -9.48 -22.36 29.71
C GLN A 11 -8.45 -21.44 29.09
N GLU A 12 -8.54 -20.14 29.42
CA GLU A 12 -7.55 -19.16 28.98
C GLU A 12 -6.21 -19.41 29.68
N PRO A 13 -5.09 -19.38 28.96
CA PRO A 13 -3.77 -19.53 29.58
C PRO A 13 -3.46 -18.34 30.48
N VAL A 14 -2.70 -18.58 31.54
CA VAL A 14 -2.17 -17.51 32.38
C VAL A 14 -1.07 -16.81 31.60
N LEU A 15 -1.11 -15.47 31.56
CA LEU A 15 -0.09 -14.67 30.87
C LEU A 15 1.10 -14.49 31.80
N ASP A 16 2.04 -15.45 31.73
CA ASP A 16 3.27 -15.48 32.51
C ASP A 16 4.48 -15.81 31.60
N ASP A 17 5.65 -16.00 32.22
CA ASP A 17 6.88 -16.31 31.48
C ASP A 17 6.86 -17.70 30.82
N GLU A 18 6.08 -18.65 31.36
CA GLU A 18 5.89 -19.95 30.73
C GLU A 18 5.07 -19.81 29.44
N PHE A 19 4.02 -18.98 29.48
CA PHE A 19 3.26 -18.66 28.29
C PHE A 19 4.16 -18.03 27.21
N ALA A 20 5.04 -17.09 27.56
CA ALA A 20 5.93 -16.47 26.60
C ALA A 20 6.86 -17.48 25.90
N LYS A 21 7.39 -18.44 26.63
CA LYS A 21 8.24 -19.54 26.09
C LYS A 21 7.46 -20.49 25.19
N ASP A 22 6.20 -20.73 25.50
CA ASP A 22 5.36 -21.66 24.72
C ASP A 22 4.94 -21.10 23.37
N VAL A 23 4.75 -19.76 23.28
CA VAL A 23 4.22 -19.12 22.06
C VAL A 23 5.25 -18.33 21.26
N SER A 24 6.47 -18.16 21.79
CA SER A 24 7.51 -17.33 21.19
C SER A 24 8.93 -17.82 21.54
N GLU A 25 9.94 -17.14 21.00
CA GLU A 25 11.36 -17.39 21.31
C GLU A 25 11.85 -16.61 22.54
N PHE A 26 10.97 -15.89 23.25
CA PHE A 26 11.33 -15.06 24.39
C PHE A 26 11.17 -15.80 25.72
N ASP A 27 12.14 -15.61 26.63
CA ASP A 27 12.16 -16.25 27.93
C ASP A 27 11.21 -15.62 28.95
N THR A 28 10.78 -14.37 28.72
CA THR A 28 9.92 -13.62 29.66
C THR A 28 8.77 -12.93 28.93
N LEU A 29 7.65 -12.79 29.63
CA LEU A 29 6.48 -12.08 29.12
C LEU A 29 6.78 -10.59 28.83
N GLU A 30 7.67 -9.98 29.61
CA GLU A 30 8.10 -8.59 29.43
C GLU A 30 8.85 -8.44 28.09
N ALA A 31 9.83 -9.31 27.80
CA ALA A 31 10.56 -9.30 26.54
C ALA A 31 9.65 -9.52 25.34
N LEU A 32 8.68 -10.43 25.42
CA LEU A 32 7.68 -10.65 24.38
C LEU A 32 6.82 -9.39 24.15
N ARG A 33 6.37 -8.75 25.23
CA ARG A 33 5.57 -7.50 25.12
C ARG A 33 6.36 -6.36 24.52
N ASP A 34 7.61 -6.22 24.86
CA ASP A 34 8.45 -5.14 24.33
C ASP A 34 8.75 -5.38 22.84
N HIS A 35 9.03 -6.61 22.45
CA HIS A 35 9.17 -6.97 21.04
C HIS A 35 7.90 -6.66 20.24
N LEU A 36 6.72 -7.07 20.72
CA LEU A 36 5.45 -6.79 20.06
C LEU A 36 5.13 -5.29 20.01
N ARG A 37 5.54 -4.51 21.00
CA ARG A 37 5.40 -3.04 20.95
C ARG A 37 6.30 -2.42 19.88
N GLU A 38 7.53 -2.87 19.78
CA GLU A 38 8.47 -2.40 18.75
C GLU A 38 7.97 -2.77 17.36
N GLU A 39 7.50 -3.99 17.16
CA GLU A 39 6.92 -4.45 15.90
C GLU A 39 5.68 -3.64 15.52
N CYS A 40 4.71 -3.51 16.43
CA CYS A 40 3.52 -2.69 16.22
C CYS A 40 3.86 -1.22 15.95
N LYS A 41 4.90 -0.68 16.59
CA LYS A 41 5.36 0.69 16.36
C LYS A 41 5.95 0.84 14.97
N ALA A 42 6.83 -0.07 14.57
CA ALA A 42 7.43 -0.07 13.24
C ALA A 42 6.36 -0.21 12.13
N ASP A 43 5.37 -1.07 12.33
CA ASP A 43 4.25 -1.24 11.39
C ASP A 43 3.40 0.03 11.27
N LYS A 44 3.08 0.67 12.40
CA LYS A 44 2.33 1.93 12.40
C LYS A 44 3.12 3.06 11.74
N GLU A 45 4.42 3.18 12.01
CA GLU A 45 5.29 4.17 11.36
C GLU A 45 5.34 3.94 9.85
N LYS A 46 5.47 2.69 9.42
CA LYS A 46 5.46 2.32 8.01
C LYS A 46 4.11 2.60 7.33
N GLN A 47 3.00 2.37 8.06
CA GLN A 47 1.66 2.69 7.55
C GLN A 47 1.47 4.20 7.45
N ALA A 48 1.80 4.95 8.48
CA ALA A 48 1.71 6.41 8.49
C ALA A 48 2.55 7.05 7.38
N GLN A 49 3.75 6.51 7.12
CA GLN A 49 4.57 6.96 6.01
C GLN A 49 3.89 6.72 4.65
N LYS A 50 3.31 5.55 4.44
CA LYS A 50 2.58 5.24 3.20
C LYS A 50 1.35 6.13 3.01
N GLU A 51 0.60 6.39 4.08
CA GLU A 51 -0.56 7.28 4.05
C GLU A 51 -0.14 8.72 3.72
N PHE A 52 0.96 9.19 4.33
CA PHE A 52 1.52 10.50 4.02
C PHE A 52 1.94 10.60 2.54
N GLU A 53 2.71 9.65 2.03
CA GLU A 53 3.14 9.61 0.63
C GLU A 53 1.94 9.60 -0.33
N TYR A 54 0.91 8.82 0.00
CA TYR A 54 -0.32 8.78 -0.78
C TYR A 54 -1.01 10.15 -0.83
N HIS A 55 -1.19 10.81 0.32
CA HIS A 55 -1.85 12.11 0.39
C HIS A 55 -1.05 13.24 -0.27
N VAL A 56 0.28 13.21 -0.17
CA VAL A 56 1.14 14.19 -0.88
C VAL A 56 0.92 14.09 -2.38
N LEU A 57 0.95 12.88 -2.92
CA LEU A 57 0.78 12.64 -4.33
C LEU A 57 -0.66 12.93 -4.80
N GLU A 58 -1.67 12.58 -4.00
CA GLU A 58 -3.08 12.86 -4.26
C GLU A 58 -3.33 14.37 -4.35
N LYS A 59 -2.87 15.15 -3.36
CA LYS A 59 -2.99 16.61 -3.37
C LYS A 59 -2.30 17.26 -4.58
N LEU A 60 -1.15 16.73 -4.99
CA LEU A 60 -0.45 17.24 -6.17
C LEU A 60 -1.22 16.93 -7.46
N VAL A 61 -1.79 15.75 -7.55
CA VAL A 61 -2.67 15.35 -8.67
C VAL A 61 -3.93 16.22 -8.74
N GLU A 62 -4.54 16.54 -7.61
CA GLU A 62 -5.73 17.41 -7.56
C GLU A 62 -5.44 18.84 -8.01
N GLN A 63 -4.25 19.36 -7.73
CA GLN A 63 -3.81 20.71 -8.11
C GLN A 63 -3.30 20.81 -9.54
N THR A 64 -3.16 19.70 -10.25
CA THR A 64 -2.61 19.63 -11.60
C THR A 64 -3.70 19.37 -12.63
N GLU A 65 -3.77 20.17 -13.67
CA GLU A 65 -4.66 19.93 -14.79
C GLU A 65 -4.05 18.93 -15.78
N PHE A 66 -4.87 18.01 -16.26
CA PHE A 66 -4.44 16.95 -17.17
C PHE A 66 -5.37 16.87 -18.37
N ASP A 67 -4.80 16.81 -19.55
CA ASP A 67 -5.49 16.42 -20.79
C ASP A 67 -5.07 14.97 -21.13
N ILE A 68 -5.86 14.00 -20.68
CA ILE A 68 -5.56 12.57 -20.82
C ILE A 68 -6.45 11.98 -21.91
N PRO A 69 -5.87 11.49 -23.02
CA PRO A 69 -6.63 10.82 -24.06
C PRO A 69 -7.36 9.58 -23.52
N PRO A 70 -8.65 9.38 -23.89
CA PRO A 70 -9.43 8.21 -23.44
C PRO A 70 -8.74 6.86 -23.72
N ALA A 71 -8.00 6.76 -24.85
CA ALA A 71 -7.27 5.55 -25.22
C ALA A 71 -6.19 5.15 -24.19
N MET A 72 -5.55 6.13 -23.51
CA MET A 72 -4.59 5.83 -22.43
C MET A 72 -5.30 5.23 -21.22
N VAL A 73 -6.47 5.76 -20.89
CA VAL A 73 -7.28 5.25 -19.76
C VAL A 73 -7.77 3.83 -20.04
N ASP A 74 -8.23 3.57 -21.27
CA ASP A 74 -8.68 2.25 -21.68
C ASP A 74 -7.53 1.23 -21.66
N TYR A 75 -6.34 1.62 -22.13
CA TYR A 75 -5.15 0.77 -22.08
C TYR A 75 -4.73 0.42 -20.64
N GLU A 76 -4.67 1.42 -19.77
CA GLU A 76 -4.29 1.22 -18.36
C GLU A 76 -5.33 0.36 -17.63
N ARG A 77 -6.63 0.60 -17.85
CA ARG A 77 -7.71 -0.24 -17.33
C ARG A 77 -7.54 -1.71 -17.75
N ASP A 78 -7.26 -1.95 -19.03
CA ASP A 78 -7.10 -3.30 -19.55
C ASP A 78 -5.85 -3.98 -18.98
N ARG A 79 -4.77 -3.23 -18.75
CA ARG A 79 -3.56 -3.69 -18.06
C ARG A 79 -3.88 -4.10 -16.60
N MET A 80 -4.58 -3.24 -15.86
CA MET A 80 -5.00 -3.53 -14.49
C MET A 80 -5.92 -4.76 -14.43
N LEU A 81 -6.85 -4.88 -15.39
CA LEU A 81 -7.73 -6.05 -15.46
C LEU A 81 -6.96 -7.36 -15.68
N GLN A 82 -5.92 -7.34 -16.51
CA GLN A 82 -5.03 -8.51 -16.72
C GLN A 82 -4.27 -8.85 -15.43
N GLU A 83 -3.78 -7.85 -14.71
CA GLU A 83 -3.09 -8.03 -13.43
C GLU A 83 -4.02 -8.65 -12.37
N TYR A 84 -5.24 -8.13 -12.23
CA TYR A 84 -6.25 -8.72 -11.35
C TYR A 84 -6.54 -10.19 -11.72
N ASN A 85 -6.76 -10.48 -13.00
CA ASN A 85 -7.01 -11.83 -13.45
C ASN A 85 -5.85 -12.78 -13.10
N SER A 86 -4.60 -12.33 -13.25
CA SER A 86 -3.41 -13.12 -12.93
C SER A 86 -3.30 -13.39 -11.43
N ASN A 87 -3.55 -12.37 -10.60
CA ASN A 87 -3.49 -12.47 -9.14
C ASN A 87 -4.56 -13.42 -8.59
N PHE A 88 -5.80 -13.33 -9.08
CA PHE A 88 -6.88 -14.23 -8.67
C PHE A 88 -6.66 -15.66 -9.15
N ALA A 89 -6.16 -15.84 -10.37
CA ALA A 89 -5.85 -17.17 -10.91
C ALA A 89 -4.77 -17.88 -10.06
N GLY A 90 -3.77 -17.14 -9.58
CA GLY A 90 -2.76 -17.66 -8.65
C GLY A 90 -3.34 -18.10 -7.31
N GLY A 91 -4.43 -17.47 -6.86
CA GLY A 91 -5.17 -17.83 -5.65
C GLY A 91 -6.26 -18.89 -5.85
N GLY A 92 -6.42 -19.43 -7.06
CA GLY A 92 -7.43 -20.45 -7.37
C GLY A 92 -8.87 -19.93 -7.46
N MET A 93 -9.06 -18.62 -7.56
CA MET A 93 -10.35 -17.95 -7.73
C MET A 93 -10.41 -17.24 -9.06
N SER A 94 -11.58 -17.18 -9.72
CA SER A 94 -11.75 -16.33 -10.88
C SER A 94 -12.16 -14.90 -10.47
N LEU A 95 -11.82 -13.91 -11.30
CA LEU A 95 -12.26 -12.53 -11.08
C LEU A 95 -13.79 -12.42 -11.02
N GLU A 96 -14.52 -13.18 -11.83
CA GLU A 96 -15.98 -13.22 -11.82
C GLU A 96 -16.53 -13.75 -10.48
N GLN A 97 -15.90 -14.77 -9.91
CA GLN A 97 -16.26 -15.28 -8.57
C GLN A 97 -16.02 -14.21 -7.50
N TYR A 98 -14.91 -13.51 -7.55
CA TYR A 98 -14.63 -12.40 -6.64
C TYR A 98 -15.67 -11.28 -6.74
N ILE A 99 -15.99 -10.82 -7.93
CA ILE A 99 -17.01 -9.77 -8.17
C ILE A 99 -18.37 -10.19 -7.61
N ASN A 100 -18.77 -11.47 -7.87
CA ASN A 100 -20.01 -12.00 -7.35
C ASN A 100 -20.05 -12.06 -5.80
N MET A 101 -18.91 -12.34 -5.15
CA MET A 101 -18.81 -12.34 -3.69
C MET A 101 -18.93 -10.96 -3.08
N THR A 102 -18.47 -9.91 -3.76
CA THR A 102 -18.61 -8.52 -3.30
C THR A 102 -20.01 -7.94 -3.50
N GLY A 103 -20.87 -8.63 -4.25
CA GLY A 103 -22.21 -8.17 -4.59
C GLY A 103 -22.24 -7.05 -5.65
N ALA A 104 -21.10 -6.72 -6.24
CA ALA A 104 -20.97 -5.76 -7.32
C ALA A 104 -21.36 -6.39 -8.67
N THR A 105 -21.69 -5.56 -9.64
CA THR A 105 -21.79 -6.00 -11.04
C THR A 105 -20.44 -5.87 -11.73
N VAL A 106 -20.22 -6.67 -12.79
CA VAL A 106 -19.02 -6.54 -13.64
C VAL A 106 -18.87 -5.11 -14.17
N GLN A 107 -19.98 -4.47 -14.53
CA GLN A 107 -19.95 -3.08 -15.02
C GLN A 107 -19.47 -2.10 -13.93
N GLN A 108 -19.98 -2.20 -12.72
CA GLN A 108 -19.52 -1.36 -11.59
C GLN A 108 -18.03 -1.56 -11.30
N PHE A 109 -17.55 -2.79 -11.40
CA PHE A 109 -16.13 -3.10 -11.23
C PHE A 109 -15.27 -2.49 -12.36
N LEU A 110 -15.73 -2.57 -13.62
CA LEU A 110 -15.01 -1.95 -14.74
C LEU A 110 -15.03 -0.43 -14.67
N ASP A 111 -16.12 0.18 -14.16
CA ASP A 111 -16.20 1.61 -13.97
C ASP A 111 -15.24 2.08 -12.87
N SER A 112 -15.15 1.36 -11.74
CA SER A 112 -14.17 1.67 -10.70
C SER A 112 -12.73 1.52 -11.19
N LEU A 113 -12.44 0.46 -11.95
CA LEU A 113 -11.11 0.30 -12.57
C LEU A 113 -10.75 1.45 -13.51
N ARG A 114 -11.73 2.04 -14.17
CA ARG A 114 -11.49 3.19 -15.06
C ARG A 114 -11.09 4.44 -14.26
N GLU A 115 -11.70 4.67 -13.11
CA GLU A 115 -11.35 5.76 -12.20
C GLU A 115 -9.94 5.56 -11.63
N ASP A 116 -9.64 4.35 -11.18
CA ASP A 116 -8.32 3.99 -10.68
C ASP A 116 -7.23 4.11 -11.76
N ALA A 117 -7.53 3.67 -12.99
CA ALA A 117 -6.63 3.80 -14.14
C ALA A 117 -6.32 5.28 -14.45
N LEU A 118 -7.34 6.13 -14.42
CA LEU A 118 -7.16 7.56 -14.61
C LEU A 118 -6.26 8.17 -13.53
N LEU A 119 -6.47 7.79 -12.27
CA LEU A 119 -5.66 8.24 -11.15
C LEU A 119 -4.20 7.77 -11.27
N ASN A 120 -3.98 6.51 -11.65
CA ASN A 120 -2.65 5.95 -11.86
C ASN A 120 -1.88 6.67 -12.96
N ILE A 121 -2.55 6.97 -14.09
CA ILE A 121 -1.95 7.74 -15.17
C ILE A 121 -1.56 9.13 -14.69
N LYS A 122 -2.44 9.83 -13.98
CA LYS A 122 -2.16 11.17 -13.43
C LYS A 122 -0.94 11.15 -12.51
N LYS A 123 -0.89 10.19 -11.57
CA LYS A 123 0.27 9.99 -10.66
C LYS A 123 1.56 9.76 -11.44
N GLY A 124 1.52 8.90 -12.44
CA GLY A 124 2.68 8.62 -13.30
C GLY A 124 3.17 9.86 -14.06
N LEU A 125 2.27 10.61 -14.66
CA LEU A 125 2.60 11.84 -15.40
C LEU A 125 3.21 12.93 -14.52
N VAL A 126 2.69 13.11 -13.29
CA VAL A 126 3.24 14.06 -12.32
C VAL A 126 4.67 13.67 -11.93
N LEU A 127 4.89 12.40 -11.58
CA LEU A 127 6.21 11.91 -11.19
C LEU A 127 7.21 11.97 -12.35
N ASP A 128 6.78 11.67 -13.57
CA ASP A 128 7.63 11.82 -14.76
C ASP A 128 7.98 13.30 -15.05
N ALA A 129 7.04 14.21 -14.81
CA ALA A 129 7.31 15.65 -14.91
C ALA A 129 8.33 16.13 -13.87
N ILE A 130 8.20 15.67 -12.61
CA ILE A 130 9.16 15.95 -11.54
C ILE A 130 10.54 15.39 -11.91
N ALA A 131 10.59 14.13 -12.38
CA ALA A 131 11.84 13.50 -12.79
C ALA A 131 12.57 14.29 -13.88
N LYS A 132 11.83 14.86 -14.81
CA LYS A 132 12.37 15.72 -15.88
C LYS A 132 12.80 17.08 -15.36
N GLN A 133 12.02 17.71 -14.49
CA GLN A 133 12.31 19.03 -13.93
C GLN A 133 13.56 18.99 -13.05
N GLU A 134 13.67 17.99 -12.20
CA GLU A 134 14.81 17.79 -11.29
C GLU A 134 16.01 17.11 -11.97
N ASN A 135 15.92 16.81 -13.27
CA ASN A 135 16.94 16.10 -14.04
C ASN A 135 17.44 14.83 -13.34
N VAL A 136 16.50 13.99 -12.89
CA VAL A 136 16.79 12.77 -12.14
C VAL A 136 17.60 11.80 -12.97
N GLU A 137 18.88 11.65 -12.62
CA GLU A 137 19.75 10.62 -13.19
C GLU A 137 19.58 9.31 -12.40
N VAL A 138 19.53 8.21 -13.13
CA VAL A 138 19.41 6.86 -12.58
C VAL A 138 20.75 6.14 -12.74
N THR A 139 21.24 5.58 -11.64
CA THR A 139 22.45 4.75 -11.63
C THR A 139 22.09 3.25 -11.63
N ASP A 140 23.05 2.39 -11.93
CA ASP A 140 22.86 0.93 -11.83
C ASP A 140 22.43 0.51 -10.42
N GLU A 141 22.89 1.21 -9.39
CA GLU A 141 22.51 0.97 -7.98
C GLU A 141 21.03 1.32 -7.75
N ASP A 142 20.53 2.40 -8.34
CA ASP A 142 19.11 2.79 -8.26
C ASP A 142 18.23 1.74 -8.94
N VAL A 143 18.67 1.20 -10.08
CA VAL A 143 17.97 0.13 -10.80
C VAL A 143 17.93 -1.15 -9.97
N ASP A 144 19.04 -1.51 -9.33
CA ASP A 144 19.13 -2.70 -8.48
C ASP A 144 18.25 -2.57 -7.23
N ALA A 145 18.23 -1.41 -6.62
CA ALA A 145 17.36 -1.12 -5.47
C ALA A 145 15.88 -1.22 -5.86
N TYR A 146 15.50 -0.63 -7.00
CA TYR A 146 14.14 -0.72 -7.52
C TYR A 146 13.74 -2.15 -7.88
N ALA A 147 14.61 -2.88 -8.57
CA ALA A 147 14.38 -4.28 -8.95
C ALA A 147 14.27 -5.19 -7.71
N THR A 148 15.05 -4.93 -6.65
CA THR A 148 14.95 -5.66 -5.37
C THR A 148 13.59 -5.40 -4.72
N LYS A 149 13.17 -4.14 -4.60
CA LYS A 149 11.87 -3.74 -4.06
C LYS A 149 10.71 -4.38 -4.83
N LEU A 150 10.82 -4.43 -6.16
CA LEU A 150 9.84 -5.11 -7.03
C LEU A 150 9.82 -6.61 -6.75
N GLY A 151 11.00 -7.23 -6.62
CA GLY A 151 11.16 -8.67 -6.34
C GLY A 151 10.55 -9.08 -5.00
N GLU A 152 10.68 -8.26 -3.95
CA GLU A 152 10.05 -8.51 -2.64
C GLU A 152 8.53 -8.65 -2.75
N GLY A 153 7.88 -7.83 -3.60
CA GLY A 153 6.45 -7.91 -3.84
C GLY A 153 5.98 -9.20 -4.53
N TYR A 154 6.84 -9.79 -5.36
CA TYR A 154 6.52 -11.01 -6.12
C TYR A 154 7.20 -12.27 -5.59
N GLY A 155 7.99 -12.17 -4.52
CA GLY A 155 8.78 -13.29 -3.98
C GLY A 155 9.89 -13.76 -4.94
N MET A 156 10.42 -12.85 -5.78
CA MET A 156 11.45 -13.10 -6.79
C MET A 156 12.77 -12.46 -6.37
N SER A 157 13.88 -13.12 -6.73
CA SER A 157 15.22 -12.57 -6.53
C SER A 157 15.53 -11.45 -7.54
N LEU A 158 16.50 -10.59 -7.21
CA LEU A 158 17.00 -9.53 -8.10
C LEU A 158 17.33 -10.05 -9.51
N THR A 159 17.99 -11.24 -9.57
CA THR A 159 18.41 -11.85 -10.85
C THR A 159 17.20 -12.28 -11.70
N GLU A 160 16.17 -12.80 -11.06
CA GLU A 160 14.94 -13.22 -11.74
C GLU A 160 14.18 -12.01 -12.26
N ILE A 161 14.05 -10.94 -11.48
CA ILE A 161 13.43 -9.68 -11.94
C ILE A 161 14.19 -9.08 -13.12
N LYS A 162 15.52 -8.98 -13.05
CA LYS A 162 16.34 -8.46 -14.17
C LYS A 162 16.25 -9.31 -15.45
N SER A 163 15.94 -10.58 -15.32
CA SER A 163 15.74 -11.48 -16.46
C SER A 163 14.32 -11.39 -17.03
N ALA A 164 13.33 -11.08 -16.18
CA ALA A 164 11.92 -11.06 -16.57
C ALA A 164 11.47 -9.68 -17.08
N VAL A 165 12.10 -8.59 -16.60
CA VAL A 165 11.71 -7.21 -16.92
C VAL A 165 12.79 -6.55 -17.77
N PRO A 166 12.43 -5.93 -18.92
CA PRO A 166 13.37 -5.18 -19.75
C PRO A 166 14.08 -4.07 -18.96
N THR A 167 15.37 -3.86 -19.21
CA THR A 167 16.20 -2.86 -18.51
C THR A 167 15.59 -1.45 -18.61
N ASP A 168 15.12 -1.04 -19.76
CA ASP A 168 14.49 0.27 -19.97
C ASP A 168 13.28 0.49 -19.04
N ASN A 169 12.52 -0.56 -18.75
CA ASN A 169 11.38 -0.50 -17.83
C ASN A 169 11.84 -0.39 -16.38
N LEU A 170 12.93 -1.09 -16.01
CA LEU A 170 13.52 -0.98 -14.68
C LEU A 170 14.12 0.41 -14.44
N GLU A 171 14.81 0.98 -15.42
CA GLU A 171 15.34 2.35 -15.37
C GLU A 171 14.21 3.37 -15.27
N GLY A 172 13.16 3.22 -16.07
CA GLY A 172 11.96 4.06 -16.00
C GLY A 172 11.31 4.01 -14.62
N GLY A 173 11.12 2.82 -14.08
CA GLY A 173 10.57 2.61 -12.74
C GLY A 173 11.46 3.19 -11.64
N ALA A 174 12.77 2.98 -11.70
CA ALA A 174 13.73 3.54 -10.74
C ALA A 174 13.74 5.08 -10.78
N ARG A 175 13.61 5.68 -11.97
CA ARG A 175 13.49 7.15 -12.12
C ARG A 175 12.25 7.70 -11.44
N VAL A 176 11.12 7.06 -11.63
CA VAL A 176 9.84 7.44 -11.01
C VAL A 176 9.90 7.27 -9.48
N ASP A 177 10.45 6.16 -8.98
CA ASP A 177 10.64 5.93 -7.55
C ASP A 177 11.55 6.98 -6.90
N LYS A 178 12.62 7.37 -7.59
CA LYS A 178 13.54 8.43 -7.13
C LYS A 178 12.89 9.81 -7.14
N ALA A 179 12.10 10.12 -8.17
CA ALA A 179 11.32 11.36 -8.23
C ALA A 179 10.27 11.43 -7.13
N ALA A 180 9.61 10.31 -6.81
CA ALA A 180 8.68 10.23 -5.70
C ALA A 180 9.37 10.50 -4.35
N ARG A 181 10.57 9.98 -4.12
CA ARG A 181 11.35 10.28 -2.90
C ARG A 181 11.67 11.76 -2.78
N ILE A 182 12.13 12.38 -3.87
CA ILE A 182 12.40 13.84 -3.89
C ILE A 182 11.14 14.64 -3.51
N LEU A 183 9.99 14.26 -4.05
CA LEU A 183 8.70 14.89 -3.70
C LEU A 183 8.36 14.73 -2.22
N TYR A 184 8.50 13.52 -1.67
CA TYR A 184 8.14 13.23 -0.28
C TYR A 184 9.10 13.88 0.72
N ASP A 185 10.39 13.93 0.40
CA ASP A 185 11.41 14.61 1.22
C ASP A 185 11.22 16.13 1.25
N ALA A 186 10.70 16.70 0.15
CA ALA A 186 10.37 18.12 0.06
C ALA A 186 9.03 18.50 0.72
N ALA A 187 8.17 17.50 0.97
CA ALA A 187 6.86 17.74 1.55
C ALA A 187 6.95 18.07 3.05
N ILE A 188 6.14 19.04 3.49
CA ILE A 188 6.08 19.46 4.90
C ILE A 188 5.06 18.60 5.62
N HIS A 189 5.52 17.90 6.66
CA HIS A 189 4.63 17.21 7.58
C HIS A 189 3.85 18.23 8.40
N GLY A 190 2.55 18.32 8.18
CA GLY A 190 1.63 19.11 9.00
C GLY A 190 0.80 18.19 9.90
N PRO A 191 0.11 18.74 10.92
CA PRO A 191 -0.84 17.95 11.71
C PRO A 191 -1.92 17.36 10.81
N ALA A 192 -2.28 16.10 11.08
CA ALA A 192 -3.34 15.40 10.34
C ALA A 192 -4.65 16.20 10.39
N GLU A 193 -5.46 16.10 9.33
CA GLU A 193 -6.74 16.84 9.27
C GLU A 193 -7.72 16.41 10.38
N GLU A 194 -7.55 15.21 10.94
CA GLU A 194 -8.32 14.72 12.07
C GLU A 194 -7.97 15.47 13.37
N GLU A 195 -6.70 15.75 13.64
CA GLU A 195 -6.29 16.57 14.80
C GLU A 195 -6.83 17.99 14.70
N LYS A 196 -6.93 18.56 13.49
CA LYS A 196 -7.55 19.87 13.27
C LYS A 196 -9.06 19.86 13.50
N LYS A 197 -9.74 18.74 13.26
CA LYS A 197 -11.17 18.60 13.56
C LYS A 197 -11.44 18.40 15.04
N GLU A 198 -10.61 17.65 15.74
CA GLU A 198 -10.69 17.50 17.18
C GLU A 198 -10.36 18.81 17.92
N GLU A 199 -9.29 19.50 17.52
CA GLU A 199 -8.93 20.81 18.09
C GLU A 199 -9.97 21.92 17.78
N ALA A 200 -10.64 21.83 16.64
CA ALA A 200 -11.75 22.70 16.29
C ALA A 200 -13.04 22.37 17.06
N ALA A 201 -13.29 21.08 17.33
CA ALA A 201 -14.44 20.63 18.13
C ALA A 201 -14.26 21.00 19.61
N GLU A 202 -13.08 20.79 20.18
CA GLU A 202 -12.76 21.15 21.57
C GLU A 202 -12.85 22.67 21.83
N LYS A 203 -12.38 23.48 20.85
CA LYS A 203 -12.51 24.96 20.93
C LYS A 203 -13.95 25.47 20.79
N THR A 204 -14.86 24.67 20.20
CA THR A 204 -16.28 25.05 20.13
C THR A 204 -17.06 24.62 21.36
N GLU A 205 -16.66 23.59 22.09
CA GLU A 205 -17.25 23.21 23.39
C GLU A 205 -16.84 24.18 24.52
N ASP A 206 -15.56 24.61 24.55
CA ASP A 206 -15.06 25.55 25.56
C ASP A 206 -15.60 27.00 25.39
N ALA A 207 -16.17 27.32 24.22
CA ALA A 207 -16.82 28.62 23.94
C ALA A 207 -18.33 28.62 24.21
N ALA A 208 -18.89 27.49 24.64
CA ALA A 208 -20.33 27.31 24.90
C ALA A 208 -20.67 27.17 26.41
N GLU A 209 -19.65 27.20 27.30
CA GLU A 209 -19.79 27.34 28.75
C GLU A 209 -19.55 28.81 29.21
#